data_dc99d3df4e353ed129fa73a5c11f2347
#
_entry.id   dc99d3df4e353ed129fa73a5c11f2347
#
_cell.length_a   1.000
_cell.length_b   1.000
_cell.length_c   1.000
_cell.angle_alpha   90.00
_cell.angle_beta   90.00
_cell.angle_gamma   90.00
#
_symmetry.space_group_name_H-M   'P 1'
#
loop_
_entity.id
_entity.type
_entity.pdbx_description
1 polymer ?
#
loop_
_entity_poly.entity_id
_entity_poly.type
_entity_poly.pdbx_seq_one_letter_code
_entity_poly.pdbx_strand_id
1 'polypeptide(L)'
;MGNGEILLREALLAADQVPEVETELIRLQDLEIKPCTGCIACVKNIVKGGVGHCPQKDDFAFFEEKFYECDAILISTPVYIMTPSGNFRVLCDRIGPSHDAAFAEYAKAMSGGNNKSDQRLFKHRIAGFISVGGAPVNNWTSMGLPLMNLFTIPMNVQVLDQMQVLRAGESGQVLFQDTAIRRAAKLGQNIALALSLPAEQQKWMGDEQGTCPVCHSGLMVVGKSAQIECAICGIKGTIKLSGESLEVTFSPEEQAKSRLTMAGKRIHVQEIGQVTGEIFAVKDQIPA
;
A
#
# COMPACT_ATOMS: atom_id res chain seq x y z
N MET A 1 -20.91 12.28 -8.46
CA MET A 1 -19.45 12.25 -8.20
C MET A 1 -19.22 12.36 -6.69
N GLY A 2 -18.50 11.41 -6.11
CA GLY A 2 -18.20 11.40 -4.66
C GLY A 2 -17.01 12.31 -4.31
N ASN A 3 -16.88 12.68 -3.04
CA ASN A 3 -15.82 13.57 -2.55
C ASN A 3 -14.41 13.04 -2.89
N GLY A 4 -14.18 11.73 -2.74
CA GLY A 4 -12.90 11.12 -3.07
C GLY A 4 -12.54 11.23 -4.55
N GLU A 5 -13.53 11.10 -5.44
CA GLU A 5 -13.32 11.26 -6.88
C GLU A 5 -13.04 12.72 -7.25
N ILE A 6 -13.71 13.68 -6.61
CA ILE A 6 -13.46 15.11 -6.83
C ILE A 6 -12.01 15.45 -6.50
N LEU A 7 -11.54 15.06 -5.31
CA LEU A 7 -10.18 15.29 -4.87
C LEU A 7 -9.14 14.56 -5.75
N LEU A 8 -9.43 13.33 -6.15
CA LEU A 8 -8.55 12.58 -7.03
C LEU A 8 -8.43 13.23 -8.42
N ARG A 9 -9.55 13.70 -8.98
CA ARG A 9 -9.52 14.43 -10.26
C ARG A 9 -8.72 15.73 -10.15
N GLU A 10 -8.84 16.46 -9.06
CA GLU A 10 -8.03 17.66 -8.82
C GLU A 10 -6.53 17.33 -8.73
N ALA A 11 -6.18 16.24 -8.05
CA ALA A 11 -4.80 15.76 -7.99
C ALA A 11 -4.29 15.34 -9.38
N LEU A 12 -5.08 14.60 -10.18
CA LEU A 12 -4.72 14.19 -11.52
C LEU A 12 -4.57 15.39 -12.47
N LEU A 13 -5.49 16.38 -12.40
CA LEU A 13 -5.38 17.61 -13.18
C LEU A 13 -4.09 18.38 -12.87
N ALA A 14 -3.68 18.43 -11.61
CA ALA A 14 -2.44 19.08 -11.22
C ALA A 14 -1.20 18.27 -11.65
N ALA A 15 -1.27 16.95 -11.62
CA ALA A 15 -0.21 16.06 -12.11
C ALA A 15 -0.01 16.20 -13.62
N ASP A 16 -1.09 16.29 -14.37
CA ASP A 16 -1.10 16.43 -15.84
C ASP A 16 -0.49 17.74 -16.35
N GLN A 17 -0.31 18.74 -15.45
CA GLN A 17 0.40 19.97 -15.79
C GLN A 17 1.95 19.80 -15.76
N VAL A 18 2.45 18.69 -15.25
CA VAL A 18 3.89 18.41 -15.23
C VAL A 18 4.27 17.78 -16.57
N PRO A 19 5.28 18.32 -17.29
CA PRO A 19 5.66 17.79 -18.60
C PRO A 19 5.96 16.29 -18.59
N GLU A 20 5.58 15.60 -19.65
CA GLU A 20 5.78 14.15 -19.85
C GLU A 20 5.00 13.25 -18.87
N VAL A 21 4.05 13.79 -18.11
CA VAL A 21 3.15 13.03 -17.24
C VAL A 21 1.79 12.89 -17.94
N GLU A 22 1.32 11.66 -18.08
CA GLU A 22 -0.01 11.32 -18.55
C GLU A 22 -0.79 10.67 -17.41
N THR A 23 -2.07 11.03 -17.27
CA THR A 23 -2.92 10.51 -16.20
C THR A 23 -4.12 9.72 -16.73
N GLU A 24 -4.47 8.64 -16.04
CA GLU A 24 -5.66 7.84 -16.29
C GLU A 24 -6.44 7.64 -14.99
N LEU A 25 -7.76 7.82 -15.04
CA LEU A 25 -8.64 7.59 -13.89
C LEU A 25 -9.36 6.25 -14.01
N ILE A 26 -9.16 5.38 -13.04
CA ILE A 26 -9.89 4.10 -12.91
C ILE A 26 -10.79 4.17 -11.68
N ARG A 27 -12.08 3.95 -11.86
CA ARG A 27 -13.07 3.89 -10.77
C ARG A 27 -13.31 2.43 -10.39
N LEU A 28 -12.88 2.02 -9.19
CA LEU A 28 -13.04 0.63 -8.72
C LEU A 28 -14.50 0.17 -8.69
N GLN A 29 -15.44 1.08 -8.55
CA GLN A 29 -16.88 0.77 -8.56
C GLN A 29 -17.42 0.40 -9.94
N ASP A 30 -16.70 0.70 -11.02
CA ASP A 30 -17.04 0.35 -12.39
C ASP A 30 -16.43 -0.99 -12.80
N LEU A 31 -15.62 -1.62 -11.92
CA LEU A 31 -14.98 -2.90 -12.12
C LEU A 31 -15.68 -4.00 -11.28
N GLU A 32 -15.91 -5.14 -11.88
CA GLU A 32 -16.35 -6.34 -11.17
C GLU A 32 -15.12 -7.12 -10.65
N ILE A 33 -14.65 -6.79 -9.44
CA ILE A 33 -13.55 -7.51 -8.78
C ILE A 33 -14.13 -8.36 -7.65
N LYS A 34 -14.06 -9.70 -7.79
CA LYS A 34 -14.57 -10.66 -6.81
C LYS A 34 -13.60 -10.80 -5.63
N PRO A 35 -14.08 -11.06 -4.42
CA PRO A 35 -13.24 -11.35 -3.27
C PRO A 35 -12.27 -12.52 -3.53
N CYS A 36 -11.09 -12.49 -2.89
CA CYS A 36 -10.18 -13.63 -2.92
C CYS A 36 -10.82 -14.84 -2.22
N THR A 37 -10.79 -15.99 -2.87
CA THR A 37 -11.35 -17.25 -2.33
C THR A 37 -10.35 -18.03 -1.47
N GLY A 38 -9.11 -17.56 -1.33
CA GLY A 38 -8.06 -18.26 -0.58
C GLY A 38 -7.58 -19.58 -1.23
N CYS A 39 -7.87 -19.81 -2.50
CA CYS A 39 -7.55 -21.08 -3.20
C CYS A 39 -6.05 -21.30 -3.44
N ILE A 40 -5.20 -20.28 -3.20
CA ILE A 40 -3.75 -20.25 -3.39
C ILE A 40 -3.25 -20.74 -4.78
N ALA A 41 -4.11 -20.76 -5.79
CA ALA A 41 -3.74 -21.22 -7.14
C ALA A 41 -2.66 -20.36 -7.79
N CYS A 42 -2.70 -19.02 -7.60
CA CYS A 42 -1.68 -18.10 -8.06
C CYS A 42 -0.31 -18.40 -7.42
N VAL A 43 -0.27 -18.66 -6.10
CA VAL A 43 0.95 -19.04 -5.38
C VAL A 43 1.50 -20.38 -5.88
N LYS A 44 0.65 -21.39 -6.03
CA LYS A 44 1.07 -22.69 -6.58
C LYS A 44 1.60 -22.58 -8.01
N ASN A 45 1.00 -21.69 -8.81
CA ASN A 45 1.42 -21.48 -10.20
C ASN A 45 2.80 -20.84 -10.27
N ILE A 46 3.08 -19.76 -9.51
CA ILE A 46 4.37 -19.04 -9.54
C ILE A 46 5.51 -19.94 -9.00
N VAL A 47 5.27 -20.73 -7.94
CA VAL A 47 6.26 -21.66 -7.38
C VAL A 47 6.61 -22.78 -8.37
N LYS A 48 5.69 -23.16 -9.26
CA LYS A 48 5.94 -24.12 -10.35
C LYS A 48 6.57 -23.48 -11.60
N GLY A 49 6.98 -22.22 -11.52
CA GLY A 49 7.62 -21.50 -12.62
C GLY A 49 6.63 -20.80 -13.58
N GLY A 50 5.35 -20.71 -13.23
CA GLY A 50 4.35 -19.95 -13.98
C GLY A 50 4.40 -18.43 -13.68
N VAL A 51 3.43 -17.69 -14.22
CA VAL A 51 3.30 -16.23 -14.08
C VAL A 51 2.68 -15.78 -12.76
N GLY A 52 1.88 -16.63 -12.12
CA GLY A 52 1.22 -16.32 -10.83
C GLY A 52 -0.12 -15.60 -10.94
N HIS A 53 -0.73 -15.48 -12.13
CA HIS A 53 -2.03 -14.82 -12.27
C HIS A 53 -3.16 -15.52 -11.51
N CYS A 54 -4.12 -14.72 -11.06
CA CYS A 54 -5.32 -15.25 -10.43
C CYS A 54 -6.21 -15.95 -11.44
N PRO A 55 -6.74 -17.17 -11.13
CA PRO A 55 -7.62 -17.92 -12.06
C PRO A 55 -9.07 -17.40 -12.10
N GLN A 56 -9.46 -16.50 -11.22
CA GLN A 56 -10.80 -15.91 -11.23
C GLN A 56 -10.97 -15.04 -12.49
N LYS A 57 -12.09 -15.24 -13.18
CA LYS A 57 -12.46 -14.44 -14.37
C LYS A 57 -13.28 -13.24 -13.91
N ASP A 58 -12.65 -12.10 -13.83
CA ASP A 58 -13.21 -10.81 -13.47
C ASP A 58 -12.28 -9.68 -13.92
N ASP A 59 -12.60 -8.43 -13.58
CA ASP A 59 -11.85 -7.25 -14.01
C ASP A 59 -10.53 -7.03 -13.23
N PHE A 60 -10.15 -7.95 -12.34
CA PHE A 60 -8.87 -7.84 -11.64
C PHE A 60 -7.68 -7.89 -12.60
N ALA A 61 -7.76 -8.71 -13.66
CA ALA A 61 -6.69 -8.78 -14.66
C ALA A 61 -6.49 -7.45 -15.41
N PHE A 62 -7.56 -6.71 -15.67
CA PHE A 62 -7.48 -5.35 -16.23
C PHE A 62 -6.77 -4.40 -15.26
N PHE A 63 -7.17 -4.41 -13.98
CA PHE A 63 -6.52 -3.60 -12.96
C PHE A 63 -5.02 -3.95 -12.81
N GLU A 64 -4.69 -5.25 -12.77
CA GLU A 64 -3.33 -5.76 -12.66
C GLU A 64 -2.44 -5.23 -13.79
N GLU A 65 -2.92 -5.27 -15.03
CA GLU A 65 -2.18 -4.76 -16.18
C GLU A 65 -1.95 -3.25 -16.09
N LYS A 66 -2.99 -2.48 -15.78
CA LYS A 66 -2.86 -1.02 -15.57
C LYS A 66 -1.87 -0.67 -14.46
N PHE A 67 -1.88 -1.46 -13.37
CA PHE A 67 -0.90 -1.29 -12.31
C PHE A 67 0.54 -1.60 -12.78
N TYR A 68 0.74 -2.63 -13.58
CA TYR A 68 2.07 -2.96 -14.08
C TYR A 68 2.61 -1.91 -15.07
N GLU A 69 1.76 -1.28 -15.83
CA GLU A 69 2.13 -0.21 -16.78
C GLU A 69 2.54 1.08 -16.06
N CYS A 70 1.83 1.49 -15.00
CA CYS A 70 2.02 2.80 -14.37
C CYS A 70 3.38 2.96 -13.66
N ASP A 71 3.85 4.21 -13.55
CA ASP A 71 5.04 4.62 -12.79
C ASP A 71 4.65 5.16 -11.40
N ALA A 72 3.45 5.71 -11.29
CA ALA A 72 2.88 6.20 -10.04
C ALA A 72 1.40 5.82 -9.91
N ILE A 73 0.90 5.77 -8.68
CA ILE A 73 -0.50 5.53 -8.41
C ILE A 73 -1.02 6.52 -7.36
N LEU A 74 -2.12 7.21 -7.69
CA LEU A 74 -2.89 7.99 -6.74
C LEU A 74 -4.13 7.20 -6.32
N ILE A 75 -4.32 6.98 -5.04
CA ILE A 75 -5.48 6.25 -4.52
C ILE A 75 -6.31 7.16 -3.64
N SER A 76 -7.61 7.26 -3.96
CA SER A 76 -8.58 7.92 -3.10
C SER A 76 -9.67 6.93 -2.67
N THR A 77 -9.96 6.87 -1.38
CA THR A 77 -11.01 5.99 -0.84
C THR A 77 -11.78 6.66 0.29
N PRO A 78 -13.12 6.47 0.35
CA PRO A 78 -13.89 6.87 1.51
C PRO A 78 -13.57 5.95 2.69
N VAL A 79 -13.74 6.51 3.90
CA VAL A 79 -13.65 5.76 5.16
C VAL A 79 -15.07 5.39 5.60
N TYR A 80 -15.34 4.10 5.69
CA TYR A 80 -16.56 3.54 6.25
C TYR A 80 -16.22 2.69 7.48
N ILE A 81 -16.90 2.96 8.60
CA ILE A 81 -16.63 2.26 9.87
C ILE A 81 -15.12 2.18 10.17
N MET A 82 -14.47 3.36 10.20
CA MET A 82 -13.06 3.59 10.52
C MET A 82 -12.03 3.15 9.45
N THR A 83 -12.42 2.35 8.46
CA THR A 83 -11.50 1.73 7.49
C THR A 83 -11.75 2.20 6.06
N PRO A 84 -10.80 2.05 5.14
CA PRO A 84 -11.06 2.22 3.72
C PRO A 84 -12.24 1.37 3.23
N SER A 85 -12.87 1.78 2.14
CA SER A 85 -14.06 1.12 1.58
C SER A 85 -13.84 -0.37 1.29
N GLY A 86 -14.92 -1.15 1.29
CA GLY A 86 -14.89 -2.58 0.99
C GLY A 86 -14.29 -2.91 -0.37
N ASN A 87 -14.59 -2.12 -1.41
CA ASN A 87 -14.01 -2.32 -2.75
C ASN A 87 -12.48 -2.21 -2.72
N PHE A 88 -11.94 -1.24 -2.00
CA PHE A 88 -10.48 -1.13 -1.83
C PHE A 88 -9.92 -2.34 -1.07
N ARG A 89 -10.63 -2.82 -0.04
CA ARG A 89 -10.18 -3.99 0.71
C ARG A 89 -10.20 -5.27 -0.13
N VAL A 90 -11.25 -5.48 -0.92
CA VAL A 90 -11.33 -6.59 -1.90
C VAL A 90 -10.15 -6.55 -2.86
N LEU A 91 -9.79 -5.37 -3.37
CA LEU A 91 -8.61 -5.21 -4.21
C LEU A 91 -7.33 -5.64 -3.48
N CYS A 92 -7.11 -5.18 -2.24
CA CYS A 92 -5.95 -5.58 -1.43
C CYS A 92 -5.88 -7.10 -1.21
N ASP A 93 -7.01 -7.78 -1.00
CA ASP A 93 -7.06 -9.23 -0.81
C ASP A 93 -6.71 -10.02 -2.09
N ARG A 94 -6.87 -9.40 -3.26
CA ARG A 94 -6.50 -9.99 -4.56
C ARG A 94 -5.02 -9.82 -4.88
N ILE A 95 -4.36 -8.85 -4.25
CA ILE A 95 -2.93 -8.57 -4.37
C ILE A 95 -2.21 -9.43 -3.32
N GLY A 96 -1.78 -10.61 -3.72
CA GLY A 96 -1.17 -11.59 -2.82
C GLY A 96 0.33 -11.82 -3.08
N PRO A 97 0.88 -12.94 -2.60
CA PRO A 97 2.31 -13.26 -2.73
C PRO A 97 2.81 -13.28 -4.18
N SER A 98 1.95 -13.60 -5.15
CA SER A 98 2.32 -13.59 -6.57
C SER A 98 2.64 -12.19 -7.12
N HIS A 99 2.30 -11.13 -6.38
CA HIS A 99 2.61 -9.73 -6.70
C HIS A 99 3.79 -9.19 -5.89
N ASP A 100 4.42 -10.02 -5.05
CA ASP A 100 5.55 -9.63 -4.22
C ASP A 100 6.87 -10.01 -4.91
N ALA A 101 7.74 -9.00 -5.13
CA ALA A 101 9.03 -9.20 -5.80
C ALA A 101 9.94 -10.18 -5.05
N ALA A 102 9.96 -10.14 -3.71
CA ALA A 102 10.77 -11.07 -2.93
C ALA A 102 10.23 -12.50 -3.00
N PHE A 103 8.90 -12.66 -3.05
CA PHE A 103 8.28 -13.98 -3.27
C PHE A 103 8.54 -14.49 -4.70
N ALA A 104 8.56 -13.62 -5.71
CA ALA A 104 8.94 -13.99 -7.07
C ALA A 104 10.41 -14.45 -7.15
N GLU A 105 11.33 -13.78 -6.44
CA GLU A 105 12.72 -14.25 -6.30
C GLU A 105 12.79 -15.64 -5.66
N TYR A 106 12.07 -15.87 -4.59
CA TYR A 106 12.00 -17.16 -3.91
C TYR A 106 11.42 -18.25 -4.83
N ALA A 107 10.30 -17.97 -5.50
CA ALA A 107 9.68 -18.88 -6.44
C ALA A 107 10.59 -19.25 -7.61
N LYS A 108 11.40 -18.29 -8.09
CA LYS A 108 12.43 -18.54 -9.10
C LYS A 108 13.49 -19.51 -8.61
N ALA A 109 13.97 -19.37 -7.37
CA ALA A 109 14.91 -20.31 -6.78
C ALA A 109 14.32 -21.72 -6.64
N MET A 110 13.07 -21.81 -6.17
CA MET A 110 12.36 -23.09 -6.00
C MET A 110 12.07 -23.81 -7.33
N SER A 111 11.88 -23.08 -8.42
CA SER A 111 11.62 -23.65 -9.76
C SER A 111 12.89 -23.94 -10.57
N GLY A 112 14.07 -23.92 -9.95
CA GLY A 112 15.35 -24.15 -10.65
C GLY A 112 15.69 -23.07 -11.69
N GLY A 113 15.21 -21.85 -11.48
CA GLY A 113 15.46 -20.71 -12.36
C GLY A 113 14.41 -20.49 -13.46
N ASN A 114 13.46 -21.40 -13.64
CA ASN A 114 12.42 -21.38 -14.68
C ASN A 114 11.16 -20.63 -14.21
N ASN A 115 11.30 -19.40 -13.71
CA ASN A 115 10.16 -18.59 -13.30
C ASN A 115 9.77 -17.61 -14.41
N LYS A 116 8.46 -17.55 -14.73
CA LYS A 116 7.85 -16.66 -15.74
C LYS A 116 7.14 -15.47 -15.11
N SER A 117 7.43 -15.14 -13.83
CA SER A 117 6.85 -13.96 -13.19
C SER A 117 7.13 -12.70 -14.00
N ASP A 118 6.18 -11.80 -14.01
CA ASP A 118 6.30 -10.54 -14.73
C ASP A 118 7.45 -9.72 -14.16
N GLN A 119 8.39 -9.29 -15.01
CA GLN A 119 9.54 -8.49 -14.58
C GLN A 119 9.14 -7.11 -14.09
N ARG A 120 7.96 -6.61 -14.48
CA ARG A 120 7.38 -5.36 -13.99
C ARG A 120 7.05 -5.39 -12.48
N LEU A 121 7.01 -6.57 -11.84
CA LEU A 121 6.96 -6.70 -10.38
C LEU A 121 8.11 -6.01 -9.66
N PHE A 122 9.28 -5.95 -10.28
CA PHE A 122 10.49 -5.33 -9.73
C PHE A 122 10.56 -3.82 -9.99
N LYS A 123 9.67 -3.28 -10.82
CA LYS A 123 9.62 -1.84 -11.11
C LYS A 123 9.29 -1.08 -9.83
N HIS A 124 10.15 -0.11 -9.49
CA HIS A 124 9.87 0.84 -8.42
C HIS A 124 8.75 1.78 -8.87
N ARG A 125 7.76 1.97 -7.99
CA ARG A 125 6.63 2.87 -8.19
C ARG A 125 6.47 3.77 -7.00
N ILE A 126 5.85 4.93 -7.21
CA ILE A 126 5.54 5.87 -6.14
C ILE A 126 4.02 6.02 -5.98
N ALA A 127 3.58 6.44 -4.81
CA ALA A 127 2.15 6.61 -4.55
C ALA A 127 1.82 7.86 -3.75
N GLY A 128 0.59 8.34 -3.95
CA GLY A 128 -0.08 9.33 -3.13
C GLY A 128 -1.43 8.84 -2.65
N PHE A 129 -1.81 9.12 -1.39
CA PHE A 129 -3.05 8.64 -0.80
C PHE A 129 -3.97 9.77 -0.34
N ILE A 130 -5.27 9.63 -0.63
CA ILE A 130 -6.33 10.54 -0.20
C ILE A 130 -7.39 9.73 0.56
N SER A 131 -7.47 9.90 1.87
CA SER A 131 -8.48 9.29 2.74
C SER A 131 -9.59 10.30 3.01
N VAL A 132 -10.86 9.93 2.79
CA VAL A 132 -12.00 10.84 2.89
C VAL A 132 -13.01 10.33 3.91
N GLY A 133 -13.28 11.10 4.96
CA GLY A 133 -14.24 10.77 6.00
C GLY A 133 -15.27 11.86 6.27
N GLY A 134 -16.50 11.43 6.63
CA GLY A 134 -17.59 12.35 6.99
C GLY A 134 -17.48 12.96 8.38
N ALA A 135 -16.75 12.29 9.29
CA ALA A 135 -16.62 12.71 10.68
C ALA A 135 -15.88 14.05 10.82
N PRO A 136 -16.19 14.86 11.84
CA PRO A 136 -15.49 16.13 12.09
C PRO A 136 -14.14 15.95 12.80
N VAL A 137 -13.84 14.76 13.30
CA VAL A 137 -12.67 14.42 14.10
C VAL A 137 -12.02 13.12 13.65
N ASN A 138 -10.71 13.00 13.86
CA ASN A 138 -9.91 11.90 13.34
C ASN A 138 -10.21 10.54 13.96
N ASN A 139 -10.70 10.46 15.20
CA ASN A 139 -10.96 9.18 15.88
C ASN A 139 -11.92 8.23 15.13
N TRP A 140 -12.78 8.76 14.26
CA TRP A 140 -13.68 7.99 13.39
C TRP A 140 -13.09 7.62 12.03
N THR A 141 -11.88 8.08 11.73
CA THR A 141 -11.24 7.92 10.41
C THR A 141 -9.77 7.50 10.55
N SER A 142 -9.31 7.28 11.78
CA SER A 142 -7.89 7.10 12.13
C SER A 142 -7.21 5.92 11.45
N MET A 143 -7.96 4.92 11.02
CA MET A 143 -7.43 3.76 10.29
C MET A 143 -7.47 3.92 8.76
N GLY A 144 -8.02 5.04 8.25
CA GLY A 144 -8.13 5.29 6.80
C GLY A 144 -6.77 5.24 6.10
N LEU A 145 -5.93 6.25 6.30
CA LEU A 145 -4.59 6.32 5.71
C LEU A 145 -3.69 5.13 6.08
N PRO A 146 -3.60 4.71 7.37
CA PRO A 146 -2.78 3.57 7.72
C PRO A 146 -3.11 2.31 6.93
N LEU A 147 -4.39 1.96 6.79
CA LEU A 147 -4.80 0.75 6.09
C LEU A 147 -4.69 0.86 4.56
N MET A 148 -4.61 2.07 3.98
CA MET A 148 -4.29 2.22 2.56
C MET A 148 -2.88 1.71 2.24
N ASN A 149 -1.96 1.77 3.19
CA ASN A 149 -0.62 1.20 3.04
C ASN A 149 -0.60 -0.33 2.84
N LEU A 150 -1.68 -1.05 3.18
CA LEU A 150 -1.79 -2.50 2.92
C LEU A 150 -1.65 -2.82 1.44
N PHE A 151 -2.08 -1.91 0.56
CA PHE A 151 -1.90 -2.04 -0.89
C PHE A 151 -0.41 -2.10 -1.28
N THR A 152 0.46 -1.38 -0.58
CA THR A 152 1.89 -1.27 -0.92
C THR A 152 2.73 -2.43 -0.38
N ILE A 153 2.22 -3.21 0.59
CA ILE A 153 2.99 -4.28 1.25
C ILE A 153 3.48 -5.33 0.24
N PRO A 154 2.65 -5.97 -0.59
CA PRO A 154 3.15 -6.92 -1.58
C PRO A 154 3.79 -6.24 -2.79
N MET A 155 3.38 -5.04 -3.13
CA MET A 155 3.86 -4.29 -4.29
C MET A 155 5.17 -3.57 -4.01
N ASN A 156 5.92 -3.22 -5.06
CA ASN A 156 7.12 -2.37 -4.94
C ASN A 156 6.72 -0.90 -5.12
N VAL A 157 6.01 -0.36 -4.12
CA VAL A 157 5.44 0.99 -4.15
C VAL A 157 5.88 1.77 -2.91
N GLN A 158 6.46 2.95 -3.12
CA GLN A 158 6.83 3.90 -2.07
C GLN A 158 5.79 5.02 -1.99
N VAL A 159 5.20 5.23 -0.82
CA VAL A 159 4.29 6.35 -0.58
C VAL A 159 5.11 7.61 -0.32
N LEU A 160 4.90 8.66 -1.12
CA LEU A 160 5.63 9.93 -0.98
C LEU A 160 4.75 11.07 -0.44
N ASP A 161 3.43 10.95 -0.54
CA ASP A 161 2.51 11.95 -0.03
C ASP A 161 1.19 11.30 0.37
N GLN A 162 0.55 11.85 1.40
CA GLN A 162 -0.78 11.42 1.82
C GLN A 162 -1.55 12.55 2.47
N MET A 163 -2.87 12.50 2.36
CA MET A 163 -3.74 13.46 3.02
C MET A 163 -5.02 12.80 3.52
N GLN A 164 -5.56 13.34 4.60
CA GLN A 164 -6.87 12.99 5.11
C GLN A 164 -7.81 14.18 5.03
N VAL A 165 -9.04 13.93 4.59
CA VAL A 165 -10.10 14.93 4.54
C VAL A 165 -11.22 14.51 5.47
N LEU A 166 -11.58 15.39 6.38
CA LEU A 166 -12.69 15.25 7.32
C LEU A 166 -13.89 16.08 6.85
N ARG A 167 -15.05 15.92 7.50
CA ARG A 167 -16.28 16.68 7.21
C ARG A 167 -16.71 16.59 5.74
N ALA A 168 -16.52 15.44 5.10
CA ALA A 168 -16.88 15.19 3.72
C ALA A 168 -17.83 13.96 3.62
N GLY A 169 -18.94 14.00 4.37
CA GLY A 169 -19.93 12.92 4.41
C GLY A 169 -20.93 12.98 3.25
N GLU A 170 -21.36 14.17 2.86
CA GLU A 170 -22.30 14.34 1.78
C GLU A 170 -21.59 14.50 0.43
N SER A 171 -22.20 13.98 -0.62
CA SER A 171 -21.66 14.02 -1.99
C SER A 171 -21.40 15.47 -2.44
N GLY A 172 -20.20 15.76 -2.89
CA GLY A 172 -19.79 17.11 -3.33
C GLY A 172 -19.45 18.07 -2.18
N GLN A 173 -19.57 17.66 -0.92
CA GLN A 173 -19.31 18.54 0.23
C GLN A 173 -17.89 19.10 0.23
N VAL A 174 -16.91 18.36 -0.30
CA VAL A 174 -15.52 18.80 -0.40
C VAL A 174 -15.34 20.04 -1.30
N LEU A 175 -16.26 20.34 -2.20
CA LEU A 175 -16.21 21.55 -3.04
C LEU A 175 -16.28 22.85 -2.22
N PHE A 176 -16.75 22.79 -0.97
CA PHE A 176 -16.77 23.91 -0.04
C PHE A 176 -15.54 23.93 0.90
N GLN A 177 -14.52 23.09 0.63
CA GLN A 177 -13.30 22.97 1.39
C GLN A 177 -12.08 23.34 0.53
N ASP A 178 -11.89 24.62 0.22
CA ASP A 178 -10.81 25.12 -0.64
C ASP A 178 -9.43 24.60 -0.24
N THR A 179 -9.18 24.45 1.07
CA THR A 179 -7.90 23.91 1.59
C THR A 179 -7.71 22.45 1.19
N ALA A 180 -8.77 21.64 1.21
CA ALA A 180 -8.70 20.24 0.80
C ALA A 180 -8.47 20.11 -0.71
N ILE A 181 -9.14 20.93 -1.52
CA ILE A 181 -8.97 20.98 -2.97
C ILE A 181 -7.51 21.34 -3.31
N ARG A 182 -6.99 22.45 -2.78
CA ARG A 182 -5.59 22.86 -3.02
C ARG A 182 -4.58 21.84 -2.51
N ARG A 183 -4.88 21.16 -1.39
CA ARG A 183 -3.99 20.11 -0.87
C ARG A 183 -3.97 18.88 -1.76
N ALA A 184 -5.11 18.50 -2.35
CA ALA A 184 -5.18 17.42 -3.34
C ALA A 184 -4.41 17.75 -4.62
N ALA A 185 -4.54 18.98 -5.14
CA ALA A 185 -3.73 19.46 -6.26
C ALA A 185 -2.23 19.38 -5.95
N LYS A 186 -1.80 19.86 -4.77
CA LYS A 186 -0.40 19.78 -4.31
C LYS A 186 0.10 18.33 -4.25
N LEU A 187 -0.72 17.40 -3.75
CA LEU A 187 -0.38 15.98 -3.70
C LEU A 187 -0.13 15.42 -5.11
N GLY A 188 -1.02 15.69 -6.05
CA GLY A 188 -0.85 15.28 -7.45
C GLY A 188 0.43 15.84 -8.07
N GLN A 189 0.68 17.13 -7.90
CA GLN A 189 1.89 17.80 -8.35
C GLN A 189 3.16 17.20 -7.72
N ASN A 190 3.15 16.94 -6.40
CA ASN A 190 4.27 16.31 -5.69
C ASN A 190 4.63 14.96 -6.30
N ILE A 191 3.64 14.10 -6.53
CA ILE A 191 3.87 12.77 -7.13
C ILE A 191 4.38 12.89 -8.56
N ALA A 192 3.80 13.77 -9.37
CA ALA A 192 4.24 13.99 -10.75
C ALA A 192 5.69 14.51 -10.84
N LEU A 193 6.05 15.50 -10.01
CA LEU A 193 7.42 16.03 -9.94
C LEU A 193 8.42 14.96 -9.46
N ALA A 194 8.02 14.09 -8.54
CA ALA A 194 8.89 13.02 -8.06
C ALA A 194 9.22 11.98 -9.15
N LEU A 195 8.39 11.81 -10.19
CA LEU A 195 8.67 10.91 -11.32
C LEU A 195 9.91 11.31 -12.11
N SER A 196 10.26 12.58 -12.17
CA SER A 196 11.48 13.05 -12.82
C SER A 196 12.77 12.83 -12.01
N LEU A 197 12.64 12.40 -10.74
CA LEU A 197 13.77 12.19 -9.83
C LEU A 197 14.21 10.71 -9.85
N PRO A 198 15.52 10.43 -9.74
CA PRO A 198 16.01 9.10 -9.44
C PRO A 198 15.40 8.55 -8.14
N ALA A 199 15.18 7.23 -8.05
CA ALA A 199 14.48 6.59 -6.92
C ALA A 199 15.12 6.93 -5.54
N GLU A 200 16.43 7.06 -5.46
CA GLU A 200 17.19 7.43 -4.25
C GLU A 200 16.96 8.88 -3.81
N GLN A 201 16.46 9.74 -4.69
CA GLN A 201 16.11 11.13 -4.41
C GLN A 201 14.62 11.32 -4.12
N GLN A 202 13.80 10.31 -4.38
CA GLN A 202 12.37 10.33 -4.08
C GLN A 202 12.15 10.21 -2.57
N LYS A 203 11.74 11.32 -1.94
CA LYS A 203 11.55 11.43 -0.49
C LYS A 203 10.13 11.86 -0.18
N TRP A 204 9.75 11.70 1.08
CA TRP A 204 8.48 12.18 1.59
C TRP A 204 8.26 13.67 1.28
N MET A 205 7.10 13.99 0.73
CA MET A 205 6.67 15.32 0.30
C MET A 205 5.36 15.75 0.98
N GLY A 206 4.80 14.89 1.85
CA GLY A 206 3.58 15.19 2.60
C GLY A 206 3.81 16.27 3.68
N ASP A 207 2.73 16.95 4.09
CA ASP A 207 2.79 18.02 5.08
C ASP A 207 3.16 17.50 6.49
N GLU A 208 2.73 16.28 6.84
CA GLU A 208 3.05 15.63 8.11
C GLU A 208 3.82 14.33 7.88
N GLN A 209 4.97 14.21 8.52
CA GLN A 209 5.84 13.06 8.33
C GLN A 209 5.30 11.77 9.01
N GLY A 210 4.36 11.90 9.95
CA GLY A 210 3.90 10.79 10.78
C GLY A 210 4.97 10.34 11.78
N THR A 211 4.66 9.31 12.57
CA THR A 211 5.58 8.77 13.58
C THR A 211 6.57 7.76 12.99
N CYS A 212 6.11 6.93 12.06
CA CYS A 212 6.97 5.96 11.38
C CYS A 212 7.76 6.61 10.24
N PRO A 213 9.09 6.53 10.20
CA PRO A 213 9.89 7.17 9.15
C PRO A 213 9.80 6.45 7.80
N VAL A 214 9.21 5.24 7.74
CA VAL A 214 9.15 4.43 6.51
C VAL A 214 7.77 4.46 5.85
N CYS A 215 6.70 4.23 6.61
CA CYS A 215 5.33 4.22 6.06
C CYS A 215 4.50 5.45 6.44
N HIS A 216 5.09 6.37 7.20
CA HIS A 216 4.47 7.62 7.65
C HIS A 216 3.15 7.44 8.44
N SER A 217 2.95 6.24 9.01
CA SER A 217 1.81 5.95 9.89
C SER A 217 2.06 6.48 11.30
N GLY A 218 1.01 7.01 11.92
CA GLY A 218 0.98 7.32 13.36
C GLY A 218 0.56 6.14 14.25
N LEU A 219 0.16 5.00 13.68
CA LEU A 219 -0.29 3.85 14.46
C LEU A 219 0.89 3.04 14.98
N MET A 220 1.06 3.08 16.32
CA MET A 220 2.09 2.33 17.02
C MET A 220 1.46 1.33 17.98
N VAL A 221 2.00 0.12 18.01
CA VAL A 221 1.71 -0.87 19.05
C VAL A 221 2.63 -0.55 20.23
N VAL A 222 2.02 -0.25 21.36
CA VAL A 222 2.69 0.08 22.62
C VAL A 222 2.43 -1.05 23.62
N GLY A 223 3.49 -1.69 24.09
CA GLY A 223 3.45 -2.73 25.11
C GLY A 223 3.72 -2.18 26.52
N LYS A 224 4.24 -3.04 27.39
CA LYS A 224 4.60 -2.70 28.78
C LYS A 224 6.05 -2.20 28.93
N SER A 225 6.82 -2.17 27.87
CA SER A 225 8.21 -1.67 27.83
C SER A 225 8.27 -0.37 27.03
N ALA A 226 9.43 0.25 27.00
CA ALA A 226 9.72 1.41 26.15
C ALA A 226 9.86 1.04 24.65
N GLN A 227 9.70 -0.24 24.29
CA GLN A 227 9.66 -0.67 22.90
C GLN A 227 8.29 -0.41 22.28
N ILE A 228 8.31 0.05 21.04
CA ILE A 228 7.13 0.21 20.19
C ILE A 228 7.35 -0.51 18.86
N GLU A 229 6.25 -0.79 18.17
CA GLU A 229 6.28 -1.36 16.84
C GLU A 229 5.31 -0.58 15.93
N CYS A 230 5.74 -0.26 14.70
CA CYS A 230 4.82 0.29 13.72
C CYS A 230 3.80 -0.78 13.32
N ALA A 231 2.51 -0.53 13.57
CA ALA A 231 1.43 -1.47 13.27
C ALA A 231 1.34 -1.83 11.76
N ILE A 232 1.82 -0.95 10.89
CA ILE A 232 1.71 -1.10 9.42
C ILE A 232 2.94 -1.81 8.83
N CYS A 233 4.13 -1.29 9.05
CA CYS A 233 5.33 -1.82 8.38
C CYS A 233 6.21 -2.72 9.27
N GLY A 234 5.88 -2.85 10.57
CA GLY A 234 6.48 -3.83 11.49
C GLY A 234 7.84 -3.47 12.04
N ILE A 235 8.38 -2.27 11.75
CA ILE A 235 9.66 -1.84 12.33
C ILE A 235 9.54 -1.56 13.81
N LYS A 236 10.56 -1.93 14.59
CA LYS A 236 10.61 -1.73 16.03
C LYS A 236 11.42 -0.48 16.37
N GLY A 237 10.94 0.23 17.38
CA GLY A 237 11.57 1.46 17.86
C GLY A 237 11.52 1.56 19.37
N THR A 238 11.97 2.70 19.87
CA THR A 238 11.87 3.05 21.29
C THR A 238 11.14 4.36 21.47
N ILE A 239 10.40 4.45 22.57
CA ILE A 239 9.73 5.67 23.01
C ILE A 239 10.32 6.11 24.33
N LYS A 240 10.63 7.39 24.46
CA LYS A 240 11.14 8.01 25.67
C LYS A 240 10.33 9.28 25.98
N LEU A 241 10.15 9.53 27.25
CA LEU A 241 9.62 10.82 27.71
C LEU A 241 10.79 11.80 27.82
N SER A 242 10.68 12.95 27.16
CA SER A 242 11.64 14.04 27.19
C SER A 242 10.91 15.34 27.61
N GLY A 243 10.92 15.65 28.91
CA GLY A 243 10.07 16.70 29.47
C GLY A 243 8.59 16.35 29.31
N GLU A 244 7.81 17.19 28.63
CA GLU A 244 6.40 16.96 28.30
C GLU A 244 6.17 16.32 26.93
N SER A 245 7.24 16.03 26.17
CA SER A 245 7.19 15.48 24.82
C SER A 245 7.57 14.00 24.80
N LEU A 246 7.05 13.26 23.82
CA LEU A 246 7.45 11.91 23.51
C LEU A 246 8.47 11.93 22.36
N GLU A 247 9.62 11.34 22.59
CA GLU A 247 10.63 11.09 21.57
C GLU A 247 10.51 9.65 21.09
N VAL A 248 10.28 9.47 19.79
CA VAL A 248 10.19 8.16 19.14
C VAL A 248 11.35 8.00 18.17
N THR A 249 12.09 6.89 18.31
CA THR A 249 13.28 6.64 17.48
C THR A 249 13.25 5.24 16.88
N PHE A 250 13.70 5.12 15.63
CA PHE A 250 13.88 3.87 14.90
C PHE A 250 15.29 3.84 14.32
N SER A 251 16.06 2.80 14.59
CA SER A 251 17.40 2.67 14.02
C SER A 251 17.36 2.41 12.51
N PRO A 252 18.41 2.75 11.76
CA PRO A 252 18.50 2.42 10.33
C PRO A 252 18.36 0.91 10.05
N GLU A 253 18.88 0.06 10.93
CA GLU A 253 18.80 -1.40 10.83
C GLU A 253 17.35 -1.89 10.96
N GLU A 254 16.56 -1.29 11.86
CA GLU A 254 15.13 -1.61 11.99
C GLU A 254 14.34 -1.07 10.81
N GLN A 255 14.63 0.14 10.33
CA GLN A 255 13.97 0.68 9.14
C GLN A 255 14.18 -0.22 7.91
N ALA A 256 15.37 -0.80 7.75
CA ALA A 256 15.68 -1.74 6.68
C ALA A 256 14.83 -3.03 6.72
N LYS A 257 14.35 -3.45 7.91
CA LYS A 257 13.48 -4.64 8.09
C LYS A 257 12.00 -4.39 7.82
N SER A 258 11.62 -3.18 7.43
CA SER A 258 10.23 -2.84 7.11
C SER A 258 9.65 -3.80 6.07
N ARG A 259 8.40 -4.22 6.25
CA ARG A 259 7.61 -4.98 5.26
C ARG A 259 7.53 -4.32 3.89
N LEU A 260 7.85 -3.02 3.81
CA LEU A 260 7.85 -2.25 2.56
C LEU A 260 9.20 -2.29 1.83
N THR A 261 10.27 -2.76 2.47
CA THR A 261 11.60 -2.90 1.86
C THR A 261 11.80 -4.31 1.31
N MET A 262 12.63 -4.46 0.29
CA MET A 262 13.01 -5.80 -0.21
C MET A 262 13.67 -6.66 0.86
N ALA A 263 14.47 -6.06 1.76
CA ALA A 263 15.10 -6.80 2.87
C ALA A 263 14.04 -7.36 3.84
N GLY A 264 13.07 -6.55 4.26
CA GLY A 264 11.97 -6.99 5.13
C GLY A 264 11.05 -8.03 4.45
N LYS A 265 10.75 -7.86 3.17
CA LYS A 265 9.99 -8.85 2.39
C LYS A 265 10.70 -10.20 2.30
N ARG A 266 12.02 -10.22 2.08
CA ARG A 266 12.80 -11.46 2.06
C ARG A 266 12.79 -12.17 3.43
N ILE A 267 12.83 -11.43 4.54
CA ILE A 267 12.66 -12.00 5.89
C ILE A 267 11.30 -12.69 5.97
N HIS A 268 10.24 -12.02 5.59
CA HIS A 268 8.87 -12.58 5.62
C HIS A 268 8.72 -13.83 4.74
N VAL A 269 9.31 -13.85 3.55
CA VAL A 269 9.31 -15.04 2.68
C VAL A 269 10.03 -16.22 3.32
N GLN A 270 11.13 -15.99 4.04
CA GLN A 270 11.84 -17.05 4.80
C GLN A 270 10.97 -17.59 5.94
N GLU A 271 10.29 -16.71 6.70
CA GLU A 271 9.35 -17.10 7.76
C GLU A 271 8.21 -17.96 7.21
N ILE A 272 7.61 -17.57 6.08
CA ILE A 272 6.57 -18.37 5.40
C ILE A 272 7.14 -19.74 4.99
N GLY A 273 8.33 -19.77 4.43
CA GLY A 273 9.01 -21.02 4.03
C GLY A 273 9.21 -21.97 5.20
N GLN A 274 9.64 -21.46 6.36
CA GLN A 274 9.81 -22.23 7.59
C GLN A 274 8.47 -22.82 8.06
N VAL A 275 7.44 -21.99 8.26
CA VAL A 275 6.11 -22.45 8.73
C VAL A 275 5.50 -23.46 7.76
N THR A 276 5.66 -23.22 6.45
CA THR A 276 5.19 -24.16 5.42
C THR A 276 5.90 -25.51 5.53
N GLY A 277 7.22 -25.51 5.75
CA GLY A 277 8.00 -26.73 5.97
C GLY A 277 7.55 -27.52 7.18
N GLU A 278 7.27 -26.84 8.30
CA GLU A 278 6.76 -27.45 9.53
C GLU A 278 5.40 -28.14 9.30
N ILE A 279 4.49 -27.50 8.58
CA ILE A 279 3.18 -28.08 8.24
C ILE A 279 3.33 -29.29 7.29
N PHE A 280 4.22 -29.21 6.30
CA PHE A 280 4.46 -30.36 5.40
C PHE A 280 5.03 -31.58 6.13
N ALA A 281 5.83 -31.37 7.18
CA ALA A 281 6.38 -32.48 7.98
C ALA A 281 5.30 -33.25 8.77
N VAL A 282 4.16 -32.64 9.06
CA VAL A 282 3.07 -33.23 9.85
C VAL A 282 1.74 -33.37 9.10
N LYS A 283 1.72 -33.06 7.80
CA LYS A 283 0.47 -33.00 7.01
C LYS A 283 -0.34 -34.30 7.03
N ASP A 284 0.34 -35.45 7.09
CA ASP A 284 -0.31 -36.76 7.13
C ASP A 284 -1.00 -37.07 8.47
N GLN A 285 -0.77 -36.22 9.49
CA GLN A 285 -1.39 -36.28 10.81
C GLN A 285 -2.62 -35.36 10.92
N ILE A 286 -2.87 -34.52 9.89
CA ILE A 286 -4.00 -33.58 9.88
C ILE A 286 -5.24 -34.36 9.43
N PRO A 287 -6.32 -34.38 10.26
CA PRO A 287 -7.58 -35.02 9.87
C PRO A 287 -8.14 -34.39 8.59
N ALA A 288 -8.78 -35.22 7.76
CA ALA A 288 -9.42 -34.79 6.51
C ALA A 288 -10.63 -33.86 6.75
#